data_cd3d74d4513c5812f149539bf1786486
#
_entry.id   cd3d74d4513c5812f149539bf1786486
#
_cell.length_a   1.000
_cell.length_b   1.000
_cell.length_c   1.000
_cell.angle_alpha   90.00
_cell.angle_beta   90.00
_cell.angle_gamma   90.00
#
_symmetry.space_group_name_H-M   'P 1'
#
loop_
_entity.id
_entity.type
_entity.pdbx_description
1 polymer ?
#
loop_
_entity_poly.entity_id
_entity_poly.type
_entity_poly.pdbx_seq_one_letter_code
_entity_poly.pdbx_strand_id
1 'polypeptide(L)'
;MLDKAELLLPAGSLVKLKTAILYGADAVYAGTPDMCLRAQSKMTLEDLEEGIRFVHQNGKKIYLTLNLFMHNRDVAKLPQFVETLRHLQPDGVLIADPGVFMYVKEHAPELNLFVSTQANICSSLAVKFWQQQGAKLCVLGREVTFEEMQEIRRQCPDILLECFMHGAMCMSYSGRCLISNYLADRSANQGKCAHCCRWHYKLHLRLKDGSVKEIEINDQNKDAFEFLLEEEFRPGELYEVVEDEHGGYMLNSKDMCLLPRLPDLLNLGMDSLLSLIHI
;
A
#
# COMPACT_ATOMS: atom_id res chain seq x y z
N MET A 1 4.25 30.49 -1.82
CA MET A 1 3.02 29.67 -1.71
C MET A 1 3.53 28.24 -1.69
N LEU A 2 3.14 27.44 -0.71
CA LEU A 2 3.42 26.01 -0.74
C LEU A 2 2.65 25.45 -1.95
N ASP A 3 3.36 24.83 -2.89
CA ASP A 3 2.72 24.17 -4.01
C ASP A 3 1.83 23.05 -3.47
N LYS A 4 0.61 22.98 -3.97
CA LYS A 4 -0.39 22.03 -3.49
C LYS A 4 -0.02 20.62 -4.00
N ALA A 5 0.34 19.71 -3.10
CA ALA A 5 0.45 18.30 -3.45
C ALA A 5 -0.93 17.71 -3.78
N GLU A 6 -0.97 16.73 -4.67
CA GLU A 6 -2.17 15.94 -4.99
C GLU A 6 -2.59 15.10 -3.79
N LEU A 7 -3.84 15.20 -3.36
CA LEU A 7 -4.42 14.30 -2.36
C LEU A 7 -4.97 13.05 -3.05
N LEU A 8 -4.31 11.92 -2.87
CA LEU A 8 -4.68 10.62 -3.44
C LEU A 8 -5.35 9.73 -2.40
N LEU A 9 -6.59 9.32 -2.68
CA LEU A 9 -7.39 8.48 -1.79
C LEU A 9 -7.73 7.10 -2.41
N PRO A 10 -7.89 6.04 -1.58
CA PRO A 10 -8.28 4.72 -2.05
C PRO A 10 -9.76 4.63 -2.41
N ALA A 11 -10.09 3.83 -3.43
CA ALA A 11 -11.45 3.55 -3.84
C ALA A 11 -11.67 2.04 -4.03
N GLY A 12 -12.22 1.37 -3.01
CA GLY A 12 -12.54 -0.06 -3.05
C GLY A 12 -13.95 -0.39 -3.59
N SER A 13 -14.76 0.63 -3.87
CA SER A 13 -16.08 0.51 -4.50
C SER A 13 -16.46 1.82 -5.18
N LEU A 14 -17.44 1.78 -6.09
CA LEU A 14 -17.95 2.97 -6.77
C LEU A 14 -18.47 4.03 -5.79
N VAL A 15 -19.13 3.62 -4.71
CA VAL A 15 -19.62 4.54 -3.66
C VAL A 15 -18.44 5.23 -2.98
N LYS A 16 -17.40 4.48 -2.57
CA LYS A 16 -16.20 5.04 -1.94
C LYS A 16 -15.45 5.98 -2.89
N LEU A 17 -15.38 5.62 -4.19
CA LEU A 17 -14.80 6.46 -5.22
C LEU A 17 -15.50 7.83 -5.28
N LYS A 18 -16.82 7.82 -5.45
CA LYS A 18 -17.61 9.04 -5.51
C LYS A 18 -17.49 9.86 -4.22
N THR A 19 -17.54 9.20 -3.06
CA THR A 19 -17.36 9.86 -1.77
C THR A 19 -15.99 10.54 -1.67
N ALA A 20 -14.91 9.86 -2.02
CA ALA A 20 -13.56 10.44 -1.98
C ALA A 20 -13.45 11.72 -2.82
N ILE A 21 -13.97 11.72 -4.04
CA ILE A 21 -13.98 12.89 -4.92
C ILE A 21 -14.82 14.03 -4.33
N LEU A 22 -16.02 13.74 -3.83
CA LEU A 22 -16.90 14.76 -3.25
C LEU A 22 -16.33 15.37 -1.96
N TYR A 23 -15.52 14.63 -1.21
CA TYR A 23 -14.83 15.11 -0.01
C TYR A 23 -13.46 15.75 -0.29
N GLY A 24 -13.11 15.97 -1.54
CA GLY A 24 -11.98 16.82 -1.92
C GLY A 24 -10.72 16.11 -2.35
N ALA A 25 -10.76 14.81 -2.63
CA ALA A 25 -9.64 14.13 -3.27
C ALA A 25 -9.31 14.79 -4.62
N ASP A 26 -8.04 14.94 -4.92
CA ASP A 26 -7.56 15.37 -6.23
C ASP A 26 -7.43 14.20 -7.20
N ALA A 27 -7.14 13.03 -6.65
CA ALA A 27 -7.10 11.77 -7.37
C ALA A 27 -7.61 10.61 -6.51
N VAL A 28 -8.04 9.53 -7.15
CA VAL A 28 -8.38 8.27 -6.50
C VAL A 28 -7.62 7.13 -7.18
N TYR A 29 -7.26 6.10 -6.40
CA TYR A 29 -6.76 4.86 -6.98
C TYR A 29 -7.72 3.71 -6.74
N ALA A 30 -7.93 2.89 -7.75
CA ALA A 30 -8.84 1.76 -7.74
C ALA A 30 -8.13 0.48 -8.19
N GLY A 31 -8.57 -0.64 -7.63
CA GLY A 31 -8.13 -1.96 -8.07
C GLY A 31 -8.88 -2.40 -9.31
N THR A 32 -8.14 -2.99 -10.24
CA THR A 32 -8.75 -3.67 -11.39
C THR A 32 -9.11 -5.10 -11.02
N PRO A 33 -10.22 -5.66 -11.53
CA PRO A 33 -10.53 -7.07 -11.35
C PRO A 33 -9.33 -7.95 -11.74
N ASP A 34 -9.03 -8.96 -10.93
CA ASP A 34 -8.01 -10.00 -11.15
C ASP A 34 -6.54 -9.55 -11.24
N MET A 35 -6.22 -8.26 -11.25
CA MET A 35 -4.86 -7.77 -11.50
C MET A 35 -4.31 -6.81 -10.44
N CYS A 36 -4.98 -6.68 -9.29
CA CYS A 36 -4.50 -5.83 -8.20
C CYS A 36 -4.27 -6.59 -6.90
N LEU A 37 -3.41 -6.04 -6.02
CA LEU A 37 -3.16 -6.59 -4.67
C LEU A 37 -4.39 -6.55 -3.75
N ARG A 38 -5.46 -5.89 -4.16
CA ARG A 38 -6.71 -5.82 -3.42
C ARG A 38 -7.81 -6.61 -4.13
N ALA A 39 -7.62 -7.93 -4.20
CA ALA A 39 -8.60 -8.88 -4.78
C ALA A 39 -9.99 -8.82 -4.12
N GLN A 40 -10.14 -8.09 -3.01
CA GLN A 40 -11.43 -7.81 -2.37
C GLN A 40 -12.10 -6.53 -2.90
N SER A 41 -11.51 -5.82 -3.86
CA SER A 41 -12.21 -4.76 -4.58
C SER A 41 -13.42 -5.38 -5.27
N LYS A 42 -14.60 -4.88 -4.92
CA LYS A 42 -15.88 -5.34 -5.49
C LYS A 42 -16.26 -4.55 -6.74
N MET A 43 -15.35 -3.76 -7.30
CA MET A 43 -15.62 -2.97 -8.50
C MET A 43 -15.60 -3.88 -9.73
N THR A 44 -16.70 -3.86 -10.48
CA THR A 44 -16.80 -4.47 -11.80
C THR A 44 -16.18 -3.55 -12.87
N LEU A 45 -16.09 -4.00 -14.11
CA LEU A 45 -15.65 -3.13 -15.21
C LEU A 45 -16.63 -1.98 -15.42
N GLU A 46 -17.91 -2.24 -15.31
CA GLU A 46 -18.98 -1.24 -15.41
C GLU A 46 -18.86 -0.18 -14.29
N ASP A 47 -18.57 -0.60 -13.07
CA ASP A 47 -18.29 0.31 -11.95
C ASP A 47 -17.08 1.20 -12.23
N LEU A 48 -16.02 0.64 -12.83
CA LEU A 48 -14.83 1.39 -13.21
C LEU A 48 -15.13 2.41 -14.32
N GLU A 49 -15.88 2.02 -15.35
CA GLU A 49 -16.29 2.93 -16.42
C GLU A 49 -17.14 4.10 -15.88
N GLU A 50 -18.10 3.80 -14.99
CA GLU A 50 -18.92 4.81 -14.36
C GLU A 50 -18.07 5.71 -13.45
N GLY A 51 -17.17 5.10 -12.66
CA GLY A 51 -16.26 5.78 -11.75
C GLY A 51 -15.33 6.74 -12.49
N ILE A 52 -14.71 6.30 -13.58
CA ILE A 52 -13.82 7.12 -14.41
C ILE A 52 -14.57 8.32 -14.98
N ARG A 53 -15.75 8.09 -15.58
CA ARG A 53 -16.59 9.17 -16.08
C ARG A 53 -16.92 10.20 -14.98
N PHE A 54 -17.31 9.73 -13.80
CA PHE A 54 -17.61 10.60 -12.67
C PHE A 54 -16.41 11.42 -12.22
N VAL A 55 -15.24 10.80 -12.10
CA VAL A 55 -13.98 11.46 -11.72
C VAL A 55 -13.62 12.55 -12.73
N HIS A 56 -13.62 12.24 -14.02
CA HIS A 56 -13.30 13.19 -15.09
C HIS A 56 -14.31 14.33 -15.18
N GLN A 57 -15.61 14.08 -14.97
CA GLN A 57 -16.64 15.14 -14.91
C GLN A 57 -16.41 16.13 -13.78
N ASN A 58 -15.73 15.71 -12.69
CA ASN A 58 -15.34 16.56 -11.59
C ASN A 58 -13.95 17.20 -11.76
N GLY A 59 -13.30 17.03 -12.93
CA GLY A 59 -11.96 17.55 -13.20
C GLY A 59 -10.87 16.92 -12.34
N LYS A 60 -11.07 15.68 -11.91
CA LYS A 60 -10.16 14.92 -11.04
C LYS A 60 -9.54 13.74 -11.79
N LYS A 61 -8.61 13.01 -11.15
CA LYS A 61 -7.86 11.93 -11.75
C LYS A 61 -8.17 10.57 -11.11
N ILE A 62 -7.98 9.52 -11.90
CA ILE A 62 -8.08 8.15 -11.42
C ILE A 62 -6.89 7.31 -11.88
N TYR A 63 -6.32 6.54 -10.95
CA TYR A 63 -5.20 5.64 -11.19
C TYR A 63 -5.66 4.19 -10.98
N LEU A 64 -5.35 3.32 -11.94
CA LEU A 64 -5.67 1.91 -11.82
C LEU A 64 -4.43 1.12 -11.39
N THR A 65 -4.64 0.13 -10.50
CA THR A 65 -3.53 -0.66 -9.96
C THR A 65 -3.37 -1.97 -10.71
N LEU A 66 -2.14 -2.21 -11.18
CA LEU A 66 -1.66 -3.46 -11.78
C LEU A 66 -0.39 -3.87 -11.01
N ASN A 67 -0.53 -4.13 -9.73
CA ASN A 67 0.60 -4.24 -8.81
C ASN A 67 0.71 -5.60 -8.10
N LEU A 68 0.13 -6.64 -8.67
CA LEU A 68 0.34 -8.02 -8.22
C LEU A 68 1.80 -8.45 -8.41
N PHE A 69 2.24 -9.41 -7.60
CA PHE A 69 3.40 -10.24 -7.92
C PHE A 69 3.01 -11.22 -9.04
N MET A 70 3.47 -10.93 -10.25
CA MET A 70 3.11 -11.70 -11.43
C MET A 70 3.82 -13.04 -11.49
N HIS A 71 3.04 -14.10 -11.68
CA HIS A 71 3.52 -15.41 -12.09
C HIS A 71 3.21 -15.62 -13.58
N ASN A 72 3.88 -16.57 -14.23
CA ASN A 72 3.64 -16.84 -15.66
C ASN A 72 2.18 -17.08 -16.03
N ARG A 73 1.38 -17.67 -15.13
CA ARG A 73 -0.08 -17.83 -15.32
C ARG A 73 -0.83 -16.49 -15.39
N ASP A 74 -0.32 -15.46 -14.72
CA ASP A 74 -0.93 -14.14 -14.68
C ASP A 74 -0.47 -13.33 -15.89
N VAL A 75 0.79 -13.51 -16.32
CA VAL A 75 1.36 -12.89 -17.54
C VAL A 75 0.55 -13.24 -18.78
N ALA A 76 0.02 -14.45 -18.87
CA ALA A 76 -0.82 -14.86 -19.99
C ALA A 76 -2.11 -14.02 -20.16
N LYS A 77 -2.54 -13.32 -19.11
CA LYS A 77 -3.74 -12.44 -19.14
C LYS A 77 -3.41 -10.99 -19.52
N LEU A 78 -2.12 -10.62 -19.57
CA LEU A 78 -1.72 -9.24 -19.83
C LEU A 78 -2.24 -8.65 -21.14
N PRO A 79 -2.27 -9.38 -22.27
CA PRO A 79 -2.80 -8.82 -23.52
C PRO A 79 -4.23 -8.30 -23.38
N GLN A 80 -5.13 -9.13 -22.84
CA GLN A 80 -6.53 -8.76 -22.62
C GLN A 80 -6.65 -7.61 -21.64
N PHE A 81 -5.81 -7.61 -20.59
CA PHE A 81 -5.84 -6.58 -19.57
C PHE A 81 -5.37 -5.22 -20.10
N VAL A 82 -4.33 -5.19 -20.94
CA VAL A 82 -3.86 -3.96 -21.60
C VAL A 82 -4.97 -3.36 -22.48
N GLU A 83 -5.69 -4.18 -23.25
CA GLU A 83 -6.85 -3.70 -24.03
C GLU A 83 -7.94 -3.09 -23.12
N THR A 84 -8.19 -3.71 -21.96
CA THR A 84 -9.12 -3.14 -20.97
C THR A 84 -8.64 -1.78 -20.46
N LEU A 85 -7.35 -1.61 -20.15
CA LEU A 85 -6.80 -0.33 -19.74
C LEU A 85 -6.91 0.74 -20.82
N ARG A 86 -6.65 0.37 -22.08
CA ARG A 86 -6.80 1.26 -23.23
C ARG A 86 -8.25 1.72 -23.43
N HIS A 87 -9.19 0.82 -23.19
CA HIS A 87 -10.62 1.14 -23.23
C HIS A 87 -11.03 2.08 -22.09
N LEU A 88 -10.60 1.80 -20.88
CA LEU A 88 -10.93 2.58 -19.68
C LEU A 88 -10.29 3.96 -19.64
N GLN A 89 -9.13 4.13 -20.25
CA GLN A 89 -8.37 5.41 -20.30
C GLN A 89 -8.13 6.06 -18.91
N PRO A 90 -7.52 5.34 -17.96
CA PRO A 90 -7.16 5.94 -16.67
C PRO A 90 -6.09 7.03 -16.85
N ASP A 91 -5.99 7.95 -15.90
CA ASP A 91 -4.95 8.98 -15.89
C ASP A 91 -3.56 8.41 -15.60
N GLY A 92 -3.49 7.22 -15.01
CA GLY A 92 -2.24 6.50 -14.75
C GLY A 92 -2.45 5.05 -14.33
N VAL A 93 -1.41 4.24 -14.48
CA VAL A 93 -1.40 2.82 -14.12
C VAL A 93 -0.25 2.55 -13.15
N LEU A 94 -0.57 2.09 -11.94
CA LEU A 94 0.38 1.78 -10.88
C LEU A 94 0.87 0.33 -11.01
N ILE A 95 2.14 0.14 -11.38
CA ILE A 95 2.78 -1.15 -11.66
C ILE A 95 3.93 -1.39 -10.70
N ALA A 96 4.12 -2.62 -10.23
CA ALA A 96 5.23 -3.01 -9.35
C ALA A 96 6.25 -3.92 -10.02
N ASP A 97 5.81 -4.75 -10.96
CA ASP A 97 6.65 -5.73 -11.63
C ASP A 97 7.36 -5.10 -12.84
N PRO A 98 8.71 -5.17 -12.95
CA PRO A 98 9.45 -4.56 -14.05
C PRO A 98 9.14 -5.18 -15.41
N GLY A 99 8.84 -6.49 -15.49
CA GLY A 99 8.46 -7.16 -16.73
C GLY A 99 7.10 -6.69 -17.22
N VAL A 100 6.14 -6.55 -16.30
CA VAL A 100 4.82 -5.97 -16.60
C VAL A 100 4.94 -4.52 -17.04
N PHE A 101 5.80 -3.74 -16.38
CA PHE A 101 6.05 -2.34 -16.75
C PHE A 101 6.55 -2.24 -18.19
N MET A 102 7.55 -3.04 -18.55
CA MET A 102 8.08 -3.10 -19.91
C MET A 102 7.02 -3.53 -20.91
N TYR A 103 6.24 -4.56 -20.59
CA TYR A 103 5.17 -5.07 -21.45
C TYR A 103 4.11 -3.99 -21.73
N VAL A 104 3.60 -3.32 -20.68
CA VAL A 104 2.59 -2.26 -20.86
C VAL A 104 3.15 -1.07 -21.64
N LYS A 105 4.39 -0.67 -21.35
CA LYS A 105 5.08 0.40 -22.10
C LYS A 105 5.18 0.12 -23.59
N GLU A 106 5.43 -1.14 -23.96
CA GLU A 106 5.55 -1.55 -25.37
C GLU A 106 4.20 -1.63 -26.07
N HIS A 107 3.16 -2.14 -25.38
CA HIS A 107 1.87 -2.44 -25.98
C HIS A 107 0.80 -1.35 -25.79
N ALA A 108 1.02 -0.41 -24.86
CA ALA A 108 0.15 0.74 -24.62
C ALA A 108 0.98 1.98 -24.25
N PRO A 109 1.81 2.50 -25.16
CA PRO A 109 2.73 3.61 -24.90
C PRO A 109 2.01 4.94 -24.58
N GLU A 110 0.73 5.05 -24.85
CA GLU A 110 -0.12 6.19 -24.53
C GLU A 110 -0.47 6.29 -23.04
N LEU A 111 -0.35 5.19 -22.27
CA LEU A 111 -0.68 5.18 -20.85
C LEU A 111 0.45 5.79 -20.01
N ASN A 112 0.08 6.57 -19.01
CA ASN A 112 1.02 7.04 -18.01
C ASN A 112 1.33 5.93 -17.01
N LEU A 113 2.60 5.51 -16.97
CA LEU A 113 3.04 4.42 -16.08
C LEU A 113 3.66 5.00 -14.81
N PHE A 114 3.14 4.55 -13.68
CA PHE A 114 3.55 4.90 -12.33
C PHE A 114 4.11 3.66 -11.63
N VAL A 115 5.11 3.84 -10.79
CA VAL A 115 5.73 2.73 -10.06
C VAL A 115 5.13 2.63 -8.67
N SER A 116 4.49 1.49 -8.39
CA SER A 116 3.83 1.23 -7.12
C SER A 116 4.83 0.97 -5.99
N THR A 117 4.42 1.22 -4.74
CA THR A 117 5.24 1.03 -3.54
C THR A 117 5.82 -0.39 -3.41
N GLN A 118 5.16 -1.42 -3.98
CA GLN A 118 5.67 -2.80 -3.93
C GLN A 118 6.95 -3.00 -4.76
N ALA A 119 7.35 -2.05 -5.59
CA ALA A 119 8.66 -2.03 -6.22
C ALA A 119 9.80 -1.68 -5.21
N ASN A 120 9.46 -1.31 -3.97
CA ASN A 120 10.39 -1.01 -2.88
C ASN A 120 11.42 0.08 -3.23
N ILE A 121 10.93 1.21 -3.73
CA ILE A 121 11.78 2.36 -4.08
C ILE A 121 12.17 3.10 -2.80
N CYS A 122 13.44 2.97 -2.39
CA CYS A 122 13.98 3.59 -1.19
C CYS A 122 15.27 4.40 -1.46
N SER A 123 15.63 4.62 -2.71
CA SER A 123 16.84 5.38 -3.05
C SER A 123 16.69 6.17 -4.35
N SER A 124 17.48 7.22 -4.48
CA SER A 124 17.53 8.02 -5.70
C SER A 124 17.96 7.22 -6.94
N LEU A 125 18.82 6.21 -6.77
CA LEU A 125 19.23 5.34 -7.88
C LEU A 125 18.05 4.48 -8.38
N ALA A 126 17.22 3.98 -7.48
CA ALA A 126 16.02 3.25 -7.87
C ALA A 126 15.02 4.16 -8.60
N VAL A 127 14.84 5.40 -8.14
CA VAL A 127 14.00 6.41 -8.82
C VAL A 127 14.55 6.70 -10.22
N LYS A 128 15.86 6.95 -10.36
CA LYS A 128 16.52 7.21 -11.66
C LYS A 128 16.35 6.02 -12.61
N PHE A 129 16.49 4.80 -12.10
CA PHE A 129 16.26 3.61 -12.93
C PHE A 129 14.86 3.61 -13.53
N TRP A 130 13.83 3.80 -12.70
CA TRP A 130 12.46 3.81 -13.17
C TRP A 130 12.15 5.00 -14.09
N GLN A 131 12.72 6.17 -13.81
CA GLN A 131 12.61 7.34 -14.68
C GLN A 131 13.20 7.05 -16.07
N GLN A 132 14.37 6.41 -16.15
CA GLN A 132 14.98 5.98 -17.40
C GLN A 132 14.13 4.93 -18.13
N GLN A 133 13.39 4.09 -17.39
CA GLN A 133 12.42 3.19 -18.01
C GLN A 133 11.15 3.90 -18.50
N GLY A 134 10.97 5.18 -18.19
CA GLY A 134 9.85 6.00 -18.67
C GLY A 134 8.73 6.17 -17.65
N ALA A 135 8.94 5.79 -16.40
CA ALA A 135 7.99 6.07 -15.33
C ALA A 135 7.78 7.59 -15.17
N LYS A 136 6.52 7.98 -14.97
CA LYS A 136 6.12 9.37 -14.74
C LYS A 136 6.04 9.73 -13.25
N LEU A 137 5.79 8.72 -12.42
CA LEU A 137 5.66 8.87 -10.97
C LEU A 137 6.25 7.63 -10.28
N CYS A 138 6.94 7.86 -9.16
CA CYS A 138 7.42 6.81 -8.27
C CYS A 138 6.80 6.95 -6.88
N VAL A 139 6.12 5.88 -6.41
CA VAL A 139 5.65 5.78 -5.03
C VAL A 139 6.79 5.28 -4.16
N LEU A 140 7.23 6.09 -3.23
CA LEU A 140 8.32 5.74 -2.31
C LEU A 140 7.87 4.65 -1.32
N GLY A 141 8.83 3.84 -0.87
CA GLY A 141 8.62 2.90 0.22
C GLY A 141 8.24 3.62 1.52
N ARG A 142 7.46 2.96 2.38
CA ARG A 142 7.09 3.52 3.70
C ARG A 142 8.25 3.52 4.69
N GLU A 143 9.31 2.85 4.33
CA GLU A 143 10.56 2.72 5.07
C GLU A 143 11.50 3.93 4.88
N VAL A 144 11.19 4.82 3.93
CA VAL A 144 12.01 6.00 3.60
C VAL A 144 11.80 7.11 4.62
N THR A 145 12.88 7.59 5.22
CA THR A 145 12.86 8.71 6.18
C THR A 145 12.68 10.06 5.50
N PHE A 146 12.41 11.11 6.28
CA PHE A 146 12.30 12.48 5.75
C PHE A 146 13.60 12.96 5.11
N GLU A 147 14.75 12.65 5.73
CA GLU A 147 16.07 12.98 5.22
C GLU A 147 16.35 12.29 3.88
N GLU A 148 15.99 11.03 3.76
CA GLU A 148 16.11 10.27 2.52
C GLU A 148 15.16 10.80 1.43
N MET A 149 13.91 11.15 1.77
CA MET A 149 12.99 11.80 0.85
C MET A 149 13.57 13.11 0.30
N GLN A 150 14.18 13.93 1.15
CA GLN A 150 14.83 15.16 0.76
C GLN A 150 15.99 14.91 -0.21
N GLU A 151 16.82 13.91 0.09
CA GLU A 151 17.94 13.54 -0.77
C GLU A 151 17.45 12.98 -2.12
N ILE A 152 16.41 12.13 -2.10
CA ILE A 152 15.80 11.61 -3.34
C ILE A 152 15.27 12.75 -4.18
N ARG A 153 14.51 13.70 -3.61
CA ARG A 153 13.97 14.84 -4.34
C ARG A 153 15.09 15.71 -4.93
N ARG A 154 16.13 15.98 -4.15
CA ARG A 154 17.27 16.77 -4.60
C ARG A 154 17.98 16.13 -5.81
N GLN A 155 18.09 14.80 -5.83
CA GLN A 155 18.76 14.06 -6.90
C GLN A 155 17.87 13.73 -8.09
N CYS A 156 16.55 13.77 -7.92
CA CYS A 156 15.55 13.42 -8.93
C CYS A 156 14.46 14.51 -9.01
N PRO A 157 14.81 15.74 -9.46
CA PRO A 157 13.88 16.87 -9.45
C PRO A 157 12.73 16.74 -10.47
N ASP A 158 12.96 16.01 -11.57
CA ASP A 158 12.11 16.03 -12.76
C ASP A 158 11.07 14.89 -12.81
N ILE A 159 11.01 14.03 -11.80
CA ILE A 159 10.03 12.96 -11.71
C ILE A 159 9.04 13.21 -10.58
N LEU A 160 7.78 12.85 -10.78
CA LEU A 160 6.78 12.95 -9.72
C LEU A 160 7.07 11.92 -8.62
N LEU A 161 7.07 12.38 -7.38
CA LEU A 161 7.26 11.54 -6.19
C LEU A 161 5.99 11.54 -5.35
N GLU A 162 5.57 10.35 -4.98
CA GLU A 162 4.45 10.11 -4.08
C GLU A 162 4.93 9.44 -2.81
N CYS A 163 4.40 9.86 -1.66
CA CYS A 163 4.65 9.22 -0.38
C CYS A 163 3.35 8.95 0.38
N PHE A 164 3.40 7.97 1.28
CA PHE A 164 2.31 7.74 2.22
C PHE A 164 2.31 8.80 3.30
N MET A 165 1.13 9.36 3.61
CA MET A 165 0.97 10.25 4.75
C MET A 165 0.07 9.67 5.84
N HIS A 166 -0.78 8.69 5.50
CA HIS A 166 -1.71 8.09 6.45
C HIS A 166 -2.04 6.65 6.08
N GLY A 167 -2.20 5.79 7.07
CA GLY A 167 -2.73 4.44 6.91
C GLY A 167 -1.89 3.36 7.56
N ALA A 168 -2.31 2.13 7.33
CA ALA A 168 -1.70 0.96 7.94
C ALA A 168 -0.26 0.74 7.52
N MET A 169 0.57 0.41 8.51
CA MET A 169 1.88 -0.16 8.28
C MET A 169 1.80 -1.68 8.15
N CYS A 170 2.63 -2.25 7.27
CA CYS A 170 2.85 -3.69 7.22
C CYS A 170 4.03 -4.06 8.10
N MET A 171 3.99 -5.26 8.71
CA MET A 171 5.18 -5.83 9.35
C MET A 171 6.27 -6.22 8.34
N SER A 172 5.91 -6.31 7.07
CA SER A 172 6.81 -6.67 5.98
C SER A 172 7.20 -5.46 5.16
N TYR A 173 8.37 -5.52 4.55
CA TYR A 173 8.93 -4.46 3.73
C TYR A 173 8.02 -4.14 2.55
N SER A 174 7.39 -2.97 2.56
CA SER A 174 6.45 -2.45 1.55
C SER A 174 5.45 -3.48 1.01
N GLY A 175 4.91 -4.32 1.91
CA GLY A 175 3.87 -5.28 1.58
C GLY A 175 4.32 -6.63 1.03
N ARG A 176 5.62 -6.93 0.98
CA ARG A 176 6.16 -8.27 0.61
C ARG A 176 6.06 -9.24 1.77
N CYS A 177 4.86 -9.73 2.05
CA CYS A 177 4.52 -10.47 3.25
C CYS A 177 4.33 -11.97 2.99
N LEU A 178 4.91 -12.82 3.87
CA LEU A 178 4.72 -14.27 3.86
C LEU A 178 3.81 -14.76 5.01
N ILE A 179 3.55 -13.94 6.04
CA ILE A 179 2.82 -14.39 7.23
C ILE A 179 1.38 -14.81 6.92
N SER A 180 0.73 -14.11 5.99
CA SER A 180 -0.63 -14.45 5.55
C SER A 180 -0.69 -15.80 4.82
N ASN A 181 0.38 -16.14 4.08
CA ASN A 181 0.48 -17.45 3.45
C ASN A 181 0.72 -18.53 4.50
N TYR A 182 1.60 -18.27 5.46
CA TYR A 182 1.96 -19.22 6.51
C TYR A 182 0.79 -19.53 7.46
N LEU A 183 0.03 -18.50 7.91
CA LEU A 183 -1.03 -18.67 8.91
C LEU A 183 -2.42 -18.96 8.31
N ALA A 184 -2.67 -18.57 7.06
CA ALA A 184 -4.01 -18.62 6.48
C ALA A 184 -4.05 -19.25 5.08
N ASP A 185 -2.92 -19.75 4.57
CA ASP A 185 -2.77 -20.25 3.20
C ASP A 185 -3.29 -19.24 2.14
N ARG A 186 -3.09 -17.94 2.40
CA ARG A 186 -3.52 -16.83 1.55
C ARG A 186 -2.33 -15.95 1.20
N SER A 187 -1.99 -15.88 -0.10
CA SER A 187 -0.87 -15.07 -0.56
C SER A 187 -1.22 -13.57 -0.52
N ALA A 188 -0.64 -12.83 0.43
CA ALA A 188 -0.75 -11.38 0.50
C ALA A 188 -0.17 -10.71 -0.76
N ASN A 189 0.88 -11.27 -1.33
CA ASN A 189 1.55 -10.77 -2.53
C ASN A 189 0.73 -10.98 -3.82
N GLN A 190 -0.36 -11.75 -3.73
CA GLN A 190 -1.34 -11.97 -4.80
C GLN A 190 -2.73 -11.42 -4.44
N GLY A 191 -2.79 -10.40 -3.61
CA GLY A 191 -4.03 -9.70 -3.28
C GLY A 191 -4.91 -10.38 -2.24
N LYS A 192 -4.47 -11.48 -1.62
CA LYS A 192 -5.27 -12.27 -0.67
C LYS A 192 -4.79 -12.11 0.78
N CYS A 193 -4.33 -10.91 1.16
CA CYS A 193 -3.91 -10.67 2.54
C CYS A 193 -5.03 -10.97 3.52
N ALA A 194 -4.73 -11.80 4.53
CA ALA A 194 -5.69 -12.15 5.59
C ALA A 194 -5.57 -11.23 6.82
N HIS A 195 -4.65 -10.26 6.79
CA HIS A 195 -4.35 -9.36 7.92
C HIS A 195 -3.97 -10.09 9.20
N CYS A 196 -3.27 -11.23 9.09
CA CYS A 196 -2.89 -12.06 10.23
C CYS A 196 -2.11 -11.30 11.30
N CYS A 197 -1.31 -10.30 10.91
CA CYS A 197 -0.57 -9.44 11.85
C CYS A 197 -1.48 -8.57 12.74
N ARG A 198 -2.79 -8.57 12.50
CA ARG A 198 -3.81 -7.80 13.22
C ARG A 198 -4.94 -8.67 13.77
N TRP A 199 -4.77 -10.00 13.79
CA TRP A 199 -5.75 -10.90 14.41
C TRP A 199 -5.66 -10.81 15.93
N HIS A 200 -6.75 -11.12 16.60
CA HIS A 200 -6.75 -11.38 18.03
C HIS A 200 -6.09 -12.72 18.31
N TYR A 201 -5.08 -12.72 19.16
CA TYR A 201 -4.34 -13.91 19.55
C TYR A 201 -4.59 -14.22 21.01
N LYS A 202 -4.78 -15.51 21.33
CA LYS A 202 -4.84 -15.97 22.70
C LYS A 202 -3.48 -16.47 23.15
N LEU A 203 -3.11 -16.14 24.38
CA LEU A 203 -1.86 -16.56 24.96
C LEU A 203 -2.02 -17.92 25.66
N HIS A 204 -1.17 -18.87 25.33
CA HIS A 204 -1.15 -20.17 25.97
C HIS A 204 0.26 -20.48 26.50
N LEU A 205 0.33 -20.96 27.75
CA LEU A 205 1.55 -21.52 28.33
C LEU A 205 1.51 -23.05 28.22
N ARG A 206 2.55 -23.63 27.59
CA ARG A 206 2.78 -25.07 27.67
C ARG A 206 3.76 -25.35 28.80
N LEU A 207 3.30 -26.10 29.81
CA LEU A 207 4.14 -26.52 30.93
C LEU A 207 5.06 -27.67 30.51
N LYS A 208 6.12 -27.93 31.30
CA LYS A 208 7.08 -29.02 31.01
C LYS A 208 6.47 -30.41 31.10
N ASP A 209 5.33 -30.57 31.78
CA ASP A 209 4.53 -31.81 31.84
C ASP A 209 3.67 -32.03 30.58
N GLY A 210 3.73 -31.11 29.61
CA GLY A 210 2.96 -31.14 28.37
C GLY A 210 1.57 -30.52 28.45
N SER A 211 1.11 -30.13 29.64
CA SER A 211 -0.19 -29.46 29.80
C SER A 211 -0.13 -28.04 29.20
N VAL A 212 -1.28 -27.58 28.64
CA VAL A 212 -1.44 -26.24 28.07
C VAL A 212 -2.47 -25.47 28.90
N LYS A 213 -2.11 -24.27 29.33
CA LYS A 213 -3.01 -23.34 30.02
C LYS A 213 -3.18 -22.07 29.20
N GLU A 214 -4.43 -21.70 28.94
CA GLU A 214 -4.76 -20.38 28.39
C GLU A 214 -4.62 -19.33 29.50
N ILE A 215 -3.99 -18.22 29.17
CA ILE A 215 -3.98 -17.04 30.05
C ILE A 215 -5.17 -16.19 29.64
N GLU A 216 -6.22 -16.20 30.45
CA GLU A 216 -7.37 -15.33 30.26
C GLU A 216 -7.01 -13.89 30.59
N ILE A 217 -7.06 -13.01 29.58
CA ILE A 217 -6.97 -11.56 29.75
C ILE A 217 -8.40 -11.03 29.58
N ASN A 218 -8.84 -10.26 30.55
CA ASN A 218 -10.16 -9.65 30.56
C ASN A 218 -10.10 -8.21 31.10
N ASP A 219 -11.20 -7.48 31.05
CA ASP A 219 -11.26 -6.07 31.48
C ASP A 219 -10.84 -5.83 32.92
N GLN A 220 -10.80 -6.85 33.76
CA GLN A 220 -10.40 -6.74 35.17
C GLN A 220 -8.89 -6.87 35.39
N ASN A 221 -8.19 -7.53 34.46
CA ASN A 221 -6.75 -7.82 34.61
C ASN A 221 -5.88 -7.35 33.44
N LYS A 222 -6.46 -6.81 32.35
CA LYS A 222 -5.71 -6.35 31.18
C LYS A 222 -4.66 -5.28 31.52
N ASP A 223 -4.94 -4.44 32.51
CA ASP A 223 -4.03 -3.37 32.94
C ASP A 223 -2.98 -3.86 33.97
N ALA A 224 -3.05 -5.13 34.39
CA ALA A 224 -2.10 -5.73 35.34
C ALA A 224 -0.90 -6.40 34.63
N PHE A 225 -0.93 -6.54 33.32
CA PHE A 225 0.08 -7.23 32.54
C PHE A 225 0.46 -6.44 31.29
N GLU A 226 1.74 -6.37 31.03
CA GLU A 226 2.28 -6.02 29.73
C GLU A 226 2.93 -7.27 29.13
N PHE A 227 2.59 -7.55 27.87
CA PHE A 227 3.24 -8.62 27.14
C PHE A 227 4.44 -8.08 26.40
N LEU A 228 5.59 -8.62 26.76
CA LEU A 228 6.87 -8.22 26.18
C LEU A 228 7.51 -9.45 25.53
N LEU A 229 8.10 -9.23 24.38
CA LEU A 229 8.95 -10.21 23.72
C LEU A 229 10.40 -9.80 23.93
N GLU A 230 11.24 -10.77 24.27
CA GLU A 230 12.69 -10.60 24.34
C GLU A 230 13.35 -11.49 23.29
N GLU A 231 14.27 -10.93 22.52
CA GLU A 231 15.03 -11.67 21.53
C GLU A 231 16.33 -12.18 22.17
N GLU A 232 16.67 -13.45 21.93
CA GLU A 232 17.77 -14.18 22.61
C GLU A 232 19.12 -13.45 22.48
N PHE A 233 19.40 -12.82 21.33
CA PHE A 233 20.66 -12.11 21.09
C PHE A 233 20.67 -10.65 21.57
N ARG A 234 19.56 -10.18 22.14
CA ARG A 234 19.39 -8.83 22.70
C ARG A 234 18.78 -8.88 24.09
N PRO A 235 19.45 -9.52 25.06
CA PRO A 235 18.92 -9.64 26.39
C PRO A 235 18.77 -8.27 27.05
N GLY A 236 17.58 -8.03 27.63
CA GLY A 236 17.19 -6.76 28.24
C GLY A 236 16.51 -5.77 27.30
N GLU A 237 16.44 -6.03 25.99
CA GLU A 237 15.59 -5.27 25.08
C GLU A 237 14.21 -5.92 24.98
N LEU A 238 13.21 -5.23 25.54
CA LEU A 238 11.83 -5.72 25.61
C LEU A 238 10.99 -5.03 24.55
N TYR A 239 10.29 -5.81 23.72
CA TYR A 239 9.41 -5.33 22.66
C TYR A 239 7.96 -5.51 23.10
N GLU A 240 7.19 -4.43 23.08
CA GLU A 240 5.77 -4.45 23.45
C GLU A 240 4.93 -5.22 22.43
N VAL A 241 4.00 -6.02 22.94
CA VAL A 241 2.88 -6.59 22.21
C VAL A 241 1.65 -5.76 22.56
N VAL A 242 1.22 -4.91 21.63
CA VAL A 242 0.11 -3.96 21.86
C VAL A 242 -1.16 -4.48 21.21
N GLU A 243 -2.30 -4.34 21.88
CA GLU A 243 -3.62 -4.58 21.33
C GLU A 243 -4.49 -3.32 21.51
N ASP A 244 -5.24 -2.96 20.49
CA ASP A 244 -6.23 -1.90 20.54
C ASP A 244 -7.56 -2.34 19.89
N GLU A 245 -8.53 -1.45 19.78
CA GLU A 245 -9.84 -1.72 19.17
C GLU A 245 -9.78 -2.16 17.69
N HIS A 246 -8.62 -1.98 17.03
CA HIS A 246 -8.40 -2.36 15.63
C HIS A 246 -7.64 -3.68 15.47
N GLY A 247 -7.14 -4.28 16.56
CA GLY A 247 -6.48 -5.60 16.58
C GLY A 247 -5.18 -5.65 17.38
N GLY A 248 -4.53 -6.82 17.35
CA GLY A 248 -3.23 -7.05 17.98
C GLY A 248 -2.08 -6.60 17.08
N TYR A 249 -1.11 -5.94 17.67
CA TYR A 249 0.13 -5.49 17.00
C TYR A 249 1.32 -6.26 17.54
N MET A 250 1.51 -7.47 17.06
CA MET A 250 2.68 -8.27 17.39
C MET A 250 3.76 -8.01 16.33
N LEU A 251 4.89 -7.43 16.74
CA LEU A 251 6.01 -7.07 15.85
C LEU A 251 5.62 -6.13 14.69
N ASN A 252 4.53 -5.41 14.82
CA ASN A 252 4.06 -4.46 13.81
C ASN A 252 4.07 -3.05 14.39
N SER A 253 4.41 -2.06 13.56
CA SER A 253 4.35 -0.66 13.96
C SER A 253 2.90 -0.17 13.99
N LYS A 254 2.65 0.84 14.81
CA LYS A 254 1.39 1.60 14.81
C LYS A 254 1.09 2.16 13.42
N ASP A 255 -0.17 2.43 13.14
CA ASP A 255 -0.58 3.04 11.88
C ASP A 255 0.09 4.39 11.68
N MET A 256 0.46 4.65 10.44
CA MET A 256 1.12 5.89 10.06
C MET A 256 0.12 7.04 10.07
N CYS A 257 0.44 8.14 10.72
CA CYS A 257 -0.28 9.41 10.58
C CYS A 257 0.74 10.55 10.55
N LEU A 258 1.06 11.03 9.35
CA LEU A 258 1.98 12.15 9.13
C LEU A 258 1.25 13.50 8.98
N LEU A 259 -0.05 13.56 9.31
CA LEU A 259 -0.82 14.80 9.23
C LEU A 259 -0.18 15.97 10.01
N PRO A 260 0.39 15.76 11.23
CA PRO A 260 1.12 16.82 11.92
C PRO A 260 2.40 17.29 11.22
N ARG A 261 2.94 16.47 10.31
CA ARG A 261 4.15 16.73 9.52
C ARG A 261 3.83 17.13 8.06
N LEU A 262 2.54 17.43 7.75
CA LEU A 262 2.12 17.82 6.42
C LEU A 262 2.91 19.02 5.85
N PRO A 263 3.19 20.10 6.61
CA PRO A 263 4.02 21.19 6.11
C PRO A 263 5.42 20.73 5.66
N ASP A 264 6.02 19.76 6.36
CA ASP A 264 7.34 19.23 6.02
C ASP A 264 7.29 18.47 4.69
N LEU A 265 6.27 17.62 4.48
CA LEU A 265 6.07 16.88 3.22
C LEU A 265 5.89 17.82 2.03
N LEU A 266 5.12 18.89 2.20
CA LEU A 266 4.93 19.92 1.17
C LEU A 266 6.24 20.68 0.89
N ASN A 267 7.00 21.04 1.93
CA ASN A 267 8.30 21.70 1.79
C ASN A 267 9.36 20.80 1.12
N LEU A 268 9.27 19.49 1.31
CA LEU A 268 10.11 18.52 0.61
C LEU A 268 9.80 18.43 -0.90
N GLY A 269 8.68 19.01 -1.35
CA GLY A 269 8.26 18.97 -2.75
C GLY A 269 7.72 17.60 -3.16
N MET A 270 7.01 16.91 -2.26
CA MET A 270 6.25 15.73 -2.64
C MET A 270 5.06 16.14 -3.52
N ASP A 271 4.92 15.50 -4.68
CA ASP A 271 3.90 15.85 -5.67
C ASP A 271 2.54 15.22 -5.34
N SER A 272 2.54 14.04 -4.70
CA SER A 272 1.32 13.32 -4.30
C SER A 272 1.44 12.76 -2.89
N LEU A 273 0.37 12.89 -2.12
CA LEU A 273 0.24 12.41 -0.75
C LEU A 273 -0.86 11.35 -0.69
N LEU A 274 -0.43 10.11 -0.42
CA LEU A 274 -1.30 8.94 -0.43
C LEU A 274 -1.83 8.64 0.98
N SER A 275 -3.14 8.55 1.11
CA SER A 275 -3.78 7.93 2.27
C SER A 275 -4.16 6.48 1.95
N LEU A 276 -3.72 5.55 2.80
CA LEU A 276 -4.07 4.14 2.73
C LEU A 276 -4.99 3.82 3.90
N ILE A 277 -6.28 3.89 3.68
CA ILE A 277 -7.27 3.46 4.66
C ILE A 277 -7.51 1.95 4.50
N HIS A 278 -7.68 1.23 5.62
CA HIS A 278 -8.22 -0.12 5.59
C HIS A 278 -9.65 -0.07 5.05
N ILE A 279 -9.85 -0.75 3.96
CA ILE A 279 -11.16 -0.83 3.30
C ILE A 279 -11.81 -2.14 3.70
#